data_bd7562c88c9b5d0bffea88b6dac83689
#
_entry.id   bd7562c88c9b5d0bffea88b6dac83689
#
_cell.length_a   1.000
_cell.length_b   1.000
_cell.length_c   1.000
_cell.angle_alpha   90.00
_cell.angle_beta   90.00
_cell.angle_gamma   90.00
#
_symmetry.space_group_name_H-M   'P 1'
#
loop_
_entity.id
_entity.type
_entity.pdbx_description
1 polymer ?
#
loop_
_entity_poly.entity_id
_entity_poly.type
_entity_poly.pdbx_seq_one_letter_code
_entity_poly.pdbx_strand_id
1 'polypeptide(L)'
;MDEYKSLGIMEYRSVAIGMKAADSMLKAADIRMMMMQAVCPGKYIVMFTGKLSSVEAAVKVGRIAPFDEVLVDSYLLGNPDQSLFAAIYGTCDKENLAAIGLSLIHI
;
A
#
# COMPACT_ATOMS: atom_id res chain seq x y z
N MET A 1 -7.31 -17.23 -9.14
CA MET A 1 -7.33 -17.05 -7.71
C MET A 1 -7.83 -15.71 -7.34
N ASP A 2 -8.80 -15.71 -6.47
CA ASP A 2 -9.50 -14.48 -6.14
C ASP A 2 -8.85 -13.69 -5.01
N GLU A 3 -7.85 -14.28 -4.37
CA GLU A 3 -7.23 -13.67 -3.19
C GLU A 3 -6.42 -12.42 -3.49
N TYR A 4 -6.04 -12.22 -4.73
CA TYR A 4 -5.17 -11.10 -5.12
C TYR A 4 -5.84 -10.17 -6.11
N LYS A 5 -7.13 -9.94 -5.94
CA LYS A 5 -7.88 -9.13 -6.89
C LYS A 5 -7.76 -7.64 -6.65
N SER A 6 -7.29 -7.24 -5.48
CA SER A 6 -7.20 -5.82 -5.15
C SER A 6 -5.84 -5.47 -4.61
N LEU A 7 -5.43 -4.24 -4.84
CA LEU A 7 -4.15 -3.73 -4.41
C LEU A 7 -4.37 -2.44 -3.64
N GLY A 8 -3.74 -2.36 -2.47
CA GLY A 8 -3.74 -1.14 -1.68
C GLY A 8 -2.33 -0.60 -1.56
N ILE A 9 -2.18 0.71 -1.66
CA ILE A 9 -0.90 1.38 -1.50
C ILE A 9 -1.10 2.56 -0.56
N MET A 10 -0.28 2.65 0.48
CA MET A 10 -0.33 3.75 1.43
C MET A 10 1.04 4.37 1.51
N GLU A 11 1.09 5.70 1.48
CA GLU A 11 2.34 6.43 1.63
C GLU A 11 2.26 7.31 2.86
N TYR A 12 3.21 7.16 3.77
CA TYR A 12 3.30 7.95 5.00
C TYR A 12 4.58 8.75 5.02
N ARG A 13 4.55 9.95 5.61
CA ARG A 13 5.74 10.77 5.77
C ARG A 13 6.45 10.56 7.11
N SER A 14 6.16 9.46 7.76
CA SER A 14 6.84 9.03 8.97
C SER A 14 7.05 7.53 8.91
N VAL A 15 8.30 7.10 9.01
CA VAL A 15 8.62 5.68 8.98
C VAL A 15 8.04 4.99 10.22
N ALA A 16 8.26 5.59 11.40
CA ALA A 16 7.82 4.97 12.65
C ALA A 16 6.29 4.80 12.70
N ILE A 17 5.57 5.86 12.35
CA ILE A 17 4.10 5.81 12.38
C ILE A 17 3.56 4.97 11.23
N GLY A 18 4.24 5.00 10.08
CA GLY A 18 3.87 4.13 8.97
C GLY A 18 3.98 2.65 9.31
N MET A 19 5.00 2.28 10.06
CA MET A 19 5.15 0.90 10.52
C MET A 19 4.02 0.50 11.46
N LYS A 20 3.62 1.41 12.34
CA LYS A 20 2.49 1.16 13.23
C LYS A 20 1.19 1.02 12.46
N ALA A 21 1.00 1.84 11.44
CA ALA A 21 -0.16 1.75 10.59
C ALA A 21 -0.22 0.40 9.86
N ALA A 22 0.93 -0.04 9.32
CA ALA A 22 1.01 -1.33 8.65
C ALA A 22 0.64 -2.47 9.60
N ASP A 23 1.13 -2.42 10.83
CA ASP A 23 0.81 -3.43 11.83
C ASP A 23 -0.68 -3.43 12.16
N SER A 24 -1.27 -2.27 12.30
CA SER A 24 -2.71 -2.14 12.57
C SER A 24 -3.54 -2.68 11.42
N MET A 25 -3.13 -2.42 10.19
CA MET A 25 -3.82 -2.94 9.01
C MET A 25 -3.76 -4.45 8.96
N LEU A 26 -2.60 -5.05 9.25
CA LEU A 26 -2.44 -6.49 9.28
C LEU A 26 -3.31 -7.16 10.33
N LYS A 27 -3.47 -6.50 11.47
CA LYS A 27 -4.31 -7.04 12.54
C LYS A 27 -5.80 -6.90 12.29
N ALA A 28 -6.18 -5.92 11.49
CA ALA A 28 -7.59 -5.59 11.28
C ALA A 28 -8.20 -6.25 10.06
N ALA A 29 -7.40 -6.67 9.09
CA ALA A 29 -7.91 -7.19 7.83
C ALA A 29 -7.06 -8.36 7.33
N ASP A 30 -7.70 -9.22 6.57
CA ASP A 30 -7.03 -10.37 5.96
C ASP A 30 -6.37 -9.93 4.66
N ILE A 31 -5.21 -9.32 4.80
CA ILE A 31 -4.41 -8.81 3.68
C ILE A 31 -3.03 -9.45 3.69
N ARG A 32 -2.39 -9.37 2.55
CA ARG A 32 -1.02 -9.87 2.39
C ARG A 32 -0.12 -8.71 2.06
N MET A 33 0.90 -8.49 2.87
CA MET A 33 1.87 -7.42 2.62
C MET A 33 2.78 -7.81 1.47
N MET A 34 2.85 -6.96 0.46
CA MET A 34 3.76 -7.10 -0.66
C MET A 34 5.04 -6.33 -0.41
N MET A 35 4.93 -5.18 0.23
CA MET A 35 6.07 -4.31 0.46
C MET A 35 5.82 -3.39 1.63
N MET A 36 6.84 -3.21 2.46
CA MET A 36 6.88 -2.20 3.52
C MET A 36 8.28 -1.63 3.49
N GLN A 37 8.45 -0.41 3.00
CA GLN A 37 9.77 0.12 2.75
C GLN A 37 9.86 1.62 2.89
N ALA A 38 10.94 2.09 3.52
CA ALA A 38 11.28 3.50 3.52
C ALA A 38 11.88 3.83 2.14
N VAL A 39 11.32 4.83 1.46
CA VAL A 39 11.72 5.12 0.07
C VAL A 39 12.47 6.43 -0.08
N CYS A 40 12.20 7.41 0.74
CA CYS A 40 12.91 8.67 0.76
C CYS A 40 13.15 9.02 2.20
N PRO A 41 14.04 9.96 2.50
CA PRO A 41 14.17 10.36 3.89
C PRO A 41 12.80 10.75 4.47
N GLY A 42 12.36 10.02 5.48
CA GLY A 42 11.11 10.28 6.17
C GLY A 42 9.85 9.77 5.49
N LYS A 43 9.96 9.02 4.39
CA LYS A 43 8.77 8.46 3.73
C LYS A 43 8.75 6.94 3.85
N TYR A 44 7.54 6.40 4.01
CA TYR A 44 7.33 4.97 4.16
C TYR A 44 6.18 4.54 3.27
N ILE A 45 6.41 3.52 2.45
CA ILE A 45 5.40 2.98 1.55
C ILE A 45 5.00 1.59 1.99
N VAL A 46 3.69 1.35 2.03
CA VAL A 46 3.10 0.04 2.36
C VAL A 46 2.25 -0.38 1.16
N MET A 47 2.52 -1.57 0.64
CA MET A 47 1.73 -2.15 -0.44
C MET A 47 1.20 -3.49 0.00
N PHE A 48 -0.06 -3.74 -0.25
CA PHE A 48 -0.71 -4.96 0.19
C PHE A 48 -1.81 -5.38 -0.77
N THR A 49 -2.16 -6.65 -0.72
CA THR A 49 -3.15 -7.24 -1.61
C THR A 49 -4.09 -8.16 -0.85
N GLY A 50 -5.22 -8.46 -1.44
CA GLY A 50 -6.22 -9.32 -0.87
C GLY A 50 -7.55 -9.17 -1.59
N LYS A 51 -8.60 -9.70 -0.99
CA LYS A 51 -9.96 -9.47 -1.49
C LYS A 51 -10.29 -7.99 -1.37
N LEU A 52 -11.15 -7.50 -2.26
CA LEU A 52 -11.51 -6.09 -2.27
C LEU A 52 -11.99 -5.61 -0.89
N SER A 53 -12.86 -6.38 -0.25
CA SER A 53 -13.39 -6.00 1.06
C SER A 53 -12.29 -5.91 2.12
N SER A 54 -11.32 -6.82 2.07
CA SER A 54 -10.21 -6.83 3.01
C SER A 54 -9.28 -5.64 2.78
N VAL A 55 -8.99 -5.36 1.52
CA VAL A 55 -8.13 -4.23 1.16
C VAL A 55 -8.81 -2.91 1.54
N GLU A 56 -10.11 -2.80 1.29
CA GLU A 56 -10.86 -1.61 1.70
C GLU A 56 -10.82 -1.41 3.22
N ALA A 57 -10.99 -2.49 3.97
CA ALA A 57 -10.93 -2.41 5.43
C ALA A 57 -9.54 -1.97 5.91
N ALA A 58 -8.49 -2.51 5.30
CA ALA A 58 -7.12 -2.13 5.63
C ALA A 58 -6.86 -0.66 5.32
N VAL A 59 -7.30 -0.19 4.16
CA VAL A 59 -7.13 1.22 3.78
C VAL A 59 -7.83 2.12 4.79
N LYS A 60 -9.02 1.76 5.22
CA LYS A 60 -9.74 2.54 6.23
C LYS A 60 -8.93 2.64 7.52
N VAL A 61 -8.39 1.53 7.99
CA VAL A 61 -7.60 1.52 9.22
C VAL A 61 -6.37 2.42 9.08
N GLY A 62 -5.71 2.36 7.94
CA GLY A 62 -4.51 3.16 7.71
C GLY A 62 -4.78 4.65 7.50
N ARG A 63 -6.03 5.04 7.36
CA ARG A 63 -6.41 6.45 7.13
C ARG A 63 -7.02 7.13 8.34
N ILE A 64 -7.27 6.41 9.41
CA ILE A 64 -7.88 7.00 10.60
C ILE A 64 -6.79 7.48 11.58
N ALA A 65 -7.18 8.32 12.51
CA ALA A 65 -6.27 8.83 13.53
C ALA A 65 -5.65 7.68 14.32
N PRO A 66 -4.37 7.78 14.70
CA PRO A 66 -3.48 8.92 14.48
C PRO A 66 -2.73 8.90 13.15
N PHE A 67 -2.96 7.91 12.30
CA PHE A 67 -2.18 7.71 11.08
C PHE A 67 -2.47 8.78 10.02
N ASP A 68 -3.66 9.36 10.05
CA ASP A 68 -4.07 10.36 9.08
C ASP A 68 -3.18 11.60 9.09
N GLU A 69 -2.58 11.91 10.22
CA GLU A 69 -1.71 13.09 10.34
C GLU A 69 -0.46 13.01 9.50
N VAL A 70 0.02 11.77 9.25
CA VAL A 70 1.23 11.55 8.49
C VAL A 70 0.95 10.86 7.16
N LEU A 71 -0.30 10.63 6.83
CA LEU A 71 -0.67 10.02 5.57
C LEU A 71 -0.51 11.03 4.45
N VAL A 72 0.32 10.68 3.45
CA VAL A 72 0.51 11.50 2.27
C VAL A 72 -0.54 11.17 1.22
N ASP A 73 -0.69 9.88 0.96
CA ASP A 73 -1.60 9.41 -0.09
C ASP A 73 -1.99 7.96 0.13
N SER A 74 -3.13 7.59 -0.40
CA SER A 74 -3.58 6.21 -0.35
C SER A 74 -4.29 5.87 -1.66
N TYR A 75 -4.05 4.67 -2.17
CA TYR A 75 -4.62 4.22 -3.43
C TYR A 75 -5.24 2.84 -3.26
N LEU A 76 -6.36 2.64 -3.90
CA LEU A 76 -7.05 1.36 -3.91
C LEU A 76 -7.37 1.01 -5.35
N LEU A 77 -6.84 -0.12 -5.81
CA LEU A 77 -7.12 -0.64 -7.14
C LEU A 77 -7.85 -1.95 -7.01
N GLY A 78 -9.07 -2.00 -7.52
CA GLY A 78 -9.80 -3.24 -7.59
C GLY A 78 -9.44 -3.97 -8.86
N ASN A 79 -9.07 -5.22 -8.71
CA ASN A 79 -8.85 -6.09 -9.87
C ASN A 79 -7.76 -5.59 -10.83
N PRO A 80 -6.55 -5.28 -10.33
CA PRO A 80 -5.47 -4.82 -11.21
C PRO A 80 -4.99 -5.93 -12.13
N ASP A 81 -4.40 -5.51 -13.25
CA ASP A 81 -3.81 -6.44 -14.21
C ASP A 81 -2.67 -7.21 -13.56
N GLN A 82 -2.56 -8.50 -13.88
CA GLN A 82 -1.49 -9.33 -13.35
C GLN A 82 -0.10 -8.84 -13.76
N SER A 83 0.01 -8.22 -14.92
CA SER A 83 1.27 -7.64 -15.37
C SER A 83 1.74 -6.55 -14.42
N LEU A 84 0.82 -5.85 -13.78
CA LEU A 84 1.13 -4.82 -12.80
C LEU A 84 1.80 -5.43 -11.57
N PHE A 85 1.26 -6.54 -11.06
CA PHE A 85 1.88 -7.23 -9.94
C PHE A 85 3.29 -7.70 -10.27
N ALA A 86 3.47 -8.25 -11.47
CA ALA A 86 4.78 -8.70 -11.91
C ALA A 86 5.76 -7.53 -11.99
N ALA A 87 5.32 -6.37 -12.48
CA ALA A 87 6.16 -5.18 -12.55
C ALA A 87 6.57 -4.71 -11.16
N ILE A 88 5.65 -4.73 -10.21
CA ILE A 88 5.94 -4.33 -8.83
C ILE A 88 6.95 -5.28 -8.19
N TYR A 89 6.73 -6.58 -8.31
CA TYR A 89 7.63 -7.57 -7.75
C TYR A 89 9.01 -7.55 -8.41
N GLY A 90 9.05 -7.20 -9.70
CA GLY A 90 10.31 -7.15 -10.44
C GLY A 90 11.10 -5.87 -10.20
N THR A 91 10.50 -4.88 -9.57
CA THR A 91 11.12 -3.58 -9.35
C THR A 91 11.52 -3.44 -7.90
N CYS A 92 12.82 -3.47 -7.64
CA CYS A 92 13.34 -3.28 -6.30
C CYS A 92 13.87 -1.85 -6.10
N ASP A 93 13.76 -1.01 -7.10
CA ASP A 93 14.25 0.36 -7.06
C ASP A 93 13.22 1.28 -6.42
N LYS A 94 13.66 2.01 -5.41
CA LYS A 94 12.79 2.90 -4.65
C LYS A 94 12.20 4.02 -5.50
N GLU A 95 12.97 4.53 -6.44
CA GLU A 95 12.50 5.59 -7.33
C GLU A 95 11.40 5.09 -8.26
N ASN A 96 11.53 3.87 -8.73
CA ASN A 96 10.53 3.27 -9.60
C ASN A 96 9.23 2.99 -8.86
N LEU A 97 9.29 2.74 -7.57
CA LEU A 97 8.08 2.53 -6.78
C LEU A 97 7.19 3.77 -6.74
N ALA A 98 7.80 4.92 -6.55
CA ALA A 98 7.06 6.17 -6.57
C ALA A 98 6.44 6.40 -7.96
N ALA A 99 7.19 6.13 -9.02
CA ALA A 99 6.71 6.27 -10.39
C ALA A 99 5.56 5.31 -10.68
N ILE A 100 5.65 4.08 -10.20
CA ILE A 100 4.59 3.09 -10.36
C ILE A 100 3.33 3.55 -9.64
N GLY A 101 3.49 4.04 -8.41
CA GLY A 101 2.36 4.57 -7.65
C GLY A 101 1.67 5.70 -8.39
N LEU A 102 2.43 6.64 -8.94
CA LEU A 102 1.88 7.74 -9.72
C LEU A 102 1.19 7.24 -10.99
N SER A 103 1.77 6.26 -11.66
CA SER A 103 1.16 5.68 -12.86
C SER A 103 -0.16 5.02 -12.55
N LEU A 104 -0.28 4.38 -11.41
CA LEU A 104 -1.51 3.71 -11.00
C LEU A 104 -2.65 4.70 -10.78
N ILE A 105 -2.35 5.89 -10.31
CA ILE A 105 -3.36 6.93 -10.10
C ILE A 105 -3.93 7.40 -11.42
N HIS A 106 -3.11 7.45 -12.45
CA HIS A 106 -3.49 8.01 -13.74
C HIS A 106 -4.05 6.99 -14.72
N ILE A 107 -4.15 5.76 -14.32
CA ILE A 107 -4.79 4.73 -15.08
C ILE A 107 -6.26 4.61 -14.69
#